data_5c905fdf00c3b12bb42d0e7853c9ae8b
#
_entry.id   5c905fdf00c3b12bb42d0e7853c9ae8b
#
_cell.length_a   1.000
_cell.length_b   1.000
_cell.length_c   1.000
_cell.angle_alpha   90.00
_cell.angle_beta   90.00
_cell.angle_gamma   90.00
#
_symmetry.space_group_name_H-M   'P 1'
#
loop_
_entity.id
_entity.type
_entity.pdbx_description
1 polymer ?
#
loop_
_entity_poly.entity_id
_entity_poly.type
_entity_poly.pdbx_seq_one_letter_code
_entity_poly.pdbx_strand_id
1 'polypeptide(L)'
;MPFFDEAASNAWVPSQNEVAQRWQKKVAEFDGYIFVTAEYNRGIPAVLKNALDYAYPEWNKKPTAFVGYGSVGAARAIEQMRLIAIELQMAPTRTGVHIQGADFMSVWKGAKEITELSYLQQNATDMLDQLVWWANALKAARERPTVSAAA
;
A
#
# COMPACT_ATOMS: atom_id res chain seq x y z
N MET A 1 -1.98 5.47 -16.67
CA MET A 1 -1.86 6.89 -16.27
C MET A 1 -0.59 7.46 -16.87
N PRO A 2 -0.57 8.72 -17.33
CA PRO A 2 0.69 9.38 -17.68
C PRO A 2 1.59 9.51 -16.46
N PHE A 3 2.84 9.94 -16.63
CA PHE A 3 3.64 10.38 -15.49
C PHE A 3 2.99 11.61 -14.85
N PHE A 4 3.08 11.68 -13.51
CA PHE A 4 2.50 12.78 -12.75
C PHE A 4 3.24 14.09 -13.11
N ASP A 5 2.53 15.00 -13.75
CA ASP A 5 3.02 16.32 -14.17
C ASP A 5 2.01 17.44 -13.83
N GLU A 6 1.11 17.14 -12.90
CA GLU A 6 0.10 18.10 -12.44
C GLU A 6 0.75 19.30 -11.73
N ALA A 7 0.19 20.48 -11.91
CA ALA A 7 0.73 21.71 -11.31
C ALA A 7 0.65 21.74 -9.78
N ALA A 8 -0.22 20.92 -9.18
CA ALA A 8 -0.40 20.80 -7.75
C ALA A 8 -0.75 19.37 -7.35
N SER A 9 -0.51 19.01 -6.09
CA SER A 9 -0.95 17.74 -5.52
C SER A 9 -2.48 17.63 -5.54
N ASN A 10 -2.97 16.42 -5.77
CA ASN A 10 -4.39 16.07 -5.66
C ASN A 10 -4.96 16.22 -4.24
N ALA A 11 -4.11 16.51 -3.26
CA ALA A 11 -4.54 16.97 -1.94
C ALA A 11 -5.23 18.35 -1.97
N TRP A 12 -4.87 19.18 -2.95
CA TRP A 12 -5.32 20.58 -3.06
C TRP A 12 -6.16 20.83 -4.31
N VAL A 13 -5.76 20.25 -5.45
CA VAL A 13 -6.41 20.46 -6.74
C VAL A 13 -6.76 19.11 -7.37
N PRO A 14 -8.04 18.78 -7.55
CA PRO A 14 -8.42 17.53 -8.20
C PRO A 14 -7.89 17.44 -9.64
N SER A 15 -7.38 16.29 -10.02
CA SER A 15 -6.90 16.02 -11.37
C SER A 15 -8.03 16.14 -12.39
N GLN A 16 -7.72 16.75 -13.54
CA GLN A 16 -8.63 16.78 -14.69
C GLN A 16 -8.38 15.60 -15.66
N ASN A 17 -7.38 14.77 -15.41
CA ASN A 17 -7.09 13.60 -16.21
C ASN A 17 -8.11 12.49 -15.94
N GLU A 18 -8.86 12.08 -16.97
CA GLU A 18 -9.91 11.06 -16.84
C GLU A 18 -9.39 9.71 -16.32
N VAL A 19 -8.16 9.33 -16.69
CA VAL A 19 -7.56 8.08 -16.21
C VAL A 19 -7.24 8.16 -14.72
N ALA A 20 -6.76 9.32 -14.26
CA ALA A 20 -6.52 9.60 -12.85
C ALA A 20 -7.84 9.58 -12.06
N GLN A 21 -8.90 10.22 -12.58
CA GLN A 21 -10.21 10.23 -11.94
C GLN A 21 -10.80 8.81 -11.81
N ARG A 22 -10.64 7.96 -12.84
CA ARG A 22 -11.06 6.55 -12.75
C ARG A 22 -10.26 5.79 -11.70
N TRP A 23 -8.95 6.06 -11.60
CA TRP A 23 -8.10 5.48 -10.57
C TRP A 23 -8.53 5.91 -9.17
N GLN A 24 -8.73 7.20 -8.94
CA GLN A 24 -9.22 7.76 -7.68
C GLN A 24 -10.53 7.10 -7.24
N LYS A 25 -11.51 7.02 -8.17
CA LYS A 25 -12.78 6.32 -7.89
C LYS A 25 -12.55 4.87 -7.50
N LYS A 26 -11.62 4.16 -8.18
CA LYS A 26 -11.31 2.77 -7.85
C LYS A 26 -10.67 2.63 -6.47
N VAL A 27 -9.75 3.51 -6.13
CA VAL A 27 -9.13 3.54 -4.80
C VAL A 27 -10.17 3.82 -3.71
N ALA A 28 -11.09 4.75 -3.96
CA ALA A 28 -12.11 5.11 -2.98
C ALA A 28 -13.03 3.96 -2.56
N GLU A 29 -13.20 2.92 -3.41
CA GLU A 29 -14.08 1.77 -3.13
C GLU A 29 -13.65 0.89 -1.95
N PHE A 30 -12.37 0.97 -1.54
CA PHE A 30 -11.79 0.03 -0.57
C PHE A 30 -11.54 0.69 0.78
N ASP A 31 -11.63 -0.11 1.84
CA ASP A 31 -11.39 0.30 3.23
C ASP A 31 -9.96 0.03 3.71
N GLY A 32 -9.13 -0.59 2.90
CA GLY A 32 -7.72 -0.87 3.17
C GLY A 32 -7.00 -1.43 1.94
N TYR A 33 -5.67 -1.49 1.97
CA TYR A 33 -4.84 -1.83 0.81
C TYR A 33 -3.72 -2.80 1.17
N ILE A 34 -3.37 -3.66 0.23
CA ILE A 34 -2.14 -4.44 0.26
C ILE A 34 -1.31 -4.06 -0.96
N PHE A 35 -0.14 -3.47 -0.73
CA PHE A 35 0.81 -3.16 -1.80
C PHE A 35 1.76 -4.33 -2.01
N VAL A 36 1.72 -4.92 -3.20
CA VAL A 36 2.67 -5.95 -3.63
C VAL A 36 3.72 -5.29 -4.50
N THR A 37 4.99 -5.33 -4.10
CA THR A 37 6.04 -4.57 -4.78
C THR A 37 7.37 -5.31 -4.87
N ALA A 38 8.08 -5.07 -5.97
CA ALA A 38 9.51 -5.33 -6.09
C ALA A 38 10.30 -4.14 -5.53
N GLU A 39 11.62 -4.32 -5.45
CA GLU A 39 12.58 -3.26 -5.15
C GLU A 39 13.51 -3.02 -6.32
N TYR A 40 13.59 -1.79 -6.79
CA TYR A 40 14.56 -1.35 -7.77
C TYR A 40 15.39 -0.19 -7.21
N ASN A 41 16.73 -0.33 -7.25
CA ASN A 41 17.63 0.74 -6.80
C ASN A 41 17.28 1.27 -5.39
N ARG A 42 16.94 0.36 -4.45
CA ARG A 42 16.52 0.64 -3.07
C ARG A 42 15.18 1.36 -2.90
N GLY A 43 14.39 1.50 -3.94
CA GLY A 43 13.10 2.18 -3.92
C GLY A 43 11.98 1.34 -4.52
N ILE A 44 10.78 1.86 -4.43
CA ILE A 44 9.61 1.29 -5.10
C ILE A 44 9.69 1.53 -6.62
N PRO A 45 9.05 0.69 -7.44
CA PRO A 45 8.93 0.95 -8.88
C PRO A 45 8.27 2.31 -9.16
N ALA A 46 8.78 3.05 -10.15
CA ALA A 46 8.26 4.37 -10.52
C ALA A 46 6.76 4.34 -10.82
N VAL A 47 6.26 3.26 -11.43
CA VAL A 47 4.83 3.10 -11.74
C VAL A 47 3.96 3.02 -10.49
N LEU A 48 4.46 2.43 -9.40
CA LEU A 48 3.75 2.39 -8.12
C LEU A 48 3.73 3.78 -7.49
N LYS A 49 4.86 4.48 -7.45
CA LYS A 49 4.94 5.86 -6.94
C LYS A 49 4.00 6.78 -7.72
N ASN A 50 3.99 6.68 -9.04
CA ASN A 50 3.09 7.43 -9.91
C ASN A 50 1.60 7.17 -9.58
N ALA A 51 1.24 5.91 -9.34
CA ALA A 51 -0.14 5.55 -8.97
C ALA A 51 -0.55 6.13 -7.60
N LEU A 52 0.39 6.19 -6.66
CA LEU A 52 0.16 6.79 -5.34
C LEU A 52 -0.04 8.30 -5.44
N ASP A 53 0.75 8.98 -6.28
CA ASP A 53 0.72 10.44 -6.42
C ASP A 53 -0.56 10.97 -7.08
N TYR A 54 -1.22 10.15 -7.91
CA TYR A 54 -2.48 10.50 -8.57
C TYR A 54 -3.73 10.40 -7.69
N ALA A 55 -3.59 10.04 -6.42
CA ALA A 55 -4.69 10.03 -5.45
C ALA A 55 -4.17 10.52 -4.10
N TYR A 56 -4.99 11.22 -3.34
CA TYR A 56 -4.63 11.66 -1.99
C TYR A 56 -5.77 11.45 -0.99
N PRO A 57 -6.94 12.11 -1.10
CA PRO A 57 -8.02 11.94 -0.13
C PRO A 57 -8.55 10.51 -0.09
N GLU A 58 -8.44 9.78 -1.20
CA GLU A 58 -8.90 8.39 -1.32
C GLU A 58 -8.11 7.43 -0.45
N TRP A 59 -6.83 7.74 -0.15
CA TRP A 59 -5.98 6.97 0.75
C TRP A 59 -6.25 7.23 2.23
N ASN A 60 -6.72 8.43 2.56
CA ASN A 60 -6.70 8.95 3.92
C ASN A 60 -7.52 8.11 4.91
N LYS A 61 -6.95 7.91 6.09
CA LYS A 61 -7.58 7.21 7.23
C LYS A 61 -7.95 5.76 6.92
N LYS A 62 -7.18 5.10 6.06
CA LYS A 62 -7.32 3.68 5.71
C LYS A 62 -6.04 2.93 6.03
N PRO A 63 -6.09 1.65 6.42
CA PRO A 63 -4.90 0.88 6.69
C PRO A 63 -4.24 0.37 5.42
N THR A 64 -2.94 0.09 5.52
CA THR A 64 -2.19 -0.53 4.44
C THR A 64 -1.20 -1.57 4.94
N ALA A 65 -1.00 -2.61 4.15
CA ALA A 65 -0.05 -3.68 4.38
C ALA A 65 0.86 -3.86 3.15
N PHE A 66 1.95 -4.61 3.31
CA PHE A 66 2.99 -4.72 2.30
C PHE A 66 3.42 -6.16 2.08
N VAL A 67 3.52 -6.54 0.80
CA VAL A 67 4.15 -7.77 0.34
C VAL A 67 5.29 -7.39 -0.59
N GLY A 68 6.50 -7.78 -0.25
CA GLY A 68 7.69 -7.50 -1.03
C GLY A 68 8.36 -8.74 -1.56
N TYR A 69 8.95 -8.65 -2.73
CA TYR A 69 9.70 -9.77 -3.33
C TYR A 69 10.99 -9.30 -4.01
N GLY A 70 11.95 -10.22 -4.13
CA GLY A 70 13.25 -9.99 -4.73
C GLY A 70 14.40 -10.41 -3.83
N SER A 71 15.64 -9.96 -4.11
CA SER A 71 16.86 -10.40 -3.42
C SER A 71 16.82 -10.19 -1.91
N VAL A 72 16.21 -9.11 -1.46
CA VAL A 72 15.99 -8.77 -0.02
C VAL A 72 14.51 -8.63 0.33
N GLY A 73 13.61 -9.25 -0.46
CA GLY A 73 12.16 -9.18 -0.20
C GLY A 73 11.59 -7.77 -0.24
N ALA A 74 12.18 -6.87 -1.03
CA ALA A 74 11.83 -5.45 -1.12
C ALA A 74 11.84 -4.69 0.22
N ALA A 75 12.66 -5.12 1.19
CA ALA A 75 12.63 -4.57 2.55
C ALA A 75 12.86 -3.06 2.57
N ARG A 76 13.81 -2.56 1.78
CA ARG A 76 14.16 -1.13 1.73
C ARG A 76 13.09 -0.30 1.01
N ALA A 77 12.49 -0.86 -0.04
CA ALA A 77 11.36 -0.24 -0.74
C ALA A 77 10.13 -0.14 0.17
N ILE A 78 9.85 -1.17 0.97
CA ILE A 78 8.74 -1.18 1.93
C ILE A 78 8.99 -0.18 3.06
N GLU A 79 10.22 -0.01 3.53
CA GLU A 79 10.55 1.01 4.50
C GLU A 79 10.21 2.42 3.98
N GLN A 80 10.57 2.72 2.73
CA GLN A 80 10.18 3.97 2.07
C GLN A 80 8.67 4.07 1.87
N MET A 81 8.01 2.96 1.49
CA MET A 81 6.56 2.91 1.36
C MET A 81 5.83 3.25 2.67
N ARG A 82 6.37 2.87 3.82
CA ARG A 82 5.80 3.23 5.13
C ARG A 82 5.80 4.73 5.35
N LEU A 83 6.86 5.43 4.96
CA LEU A 83 6.94 6.90 5.04
C LEU A 83 5.93 7.54 4.09
N ILE A 84 5.83 7.05 2.86
CA ILE A 84 4.83 7.50 1.88
C ILE A 84 3.41 7.27 2.40
N ALA A 85 3.16 6.11 2.99
CA ALA A 85 1.85 5.79 3.57
C ALA A 85 1.45 6.76 4.69
N ILE A 86 2.39 7.16 5.55
CA ILE A 86 2.14 8.15 6.59
C ILE A 86 1.79 9.51 5.97
N GLU A 87 2.52 9.95 4.95
CA GLU A 87 2.22 11.21 4.25
C GLU A 87 0.83 11.17 3.57
N LEU A 88 0.44 10.01 3.05
CA LEU A 88 -0.90 9.78 2.50
C LEU A 88 -1.97 9.53 3.58
N GLN A 89 -1.65 9.74 4.86
CA GLN A 89 -2.52 9.56 6.02
C GLN A 89 -3.09 8.13 6.13
N MET A 90 -2.35 7.13 5.67
CA MET A 90 -2.65 5.72 5.86
C MET A 90 -2.05 5.19 7.17
N ALA A 91 -2.62 4.09 7.71
CA ALA A 91 -2.08 3.37 8.86
C ALA A 91 -1.36 2.09 8.41
N PRO A 92 -0.01 2.07 8.32
CA PRO A 92 0.73 0.89 7.90
C PRO A 92 0.75 -0.19 8.98
N THR A 93 0.53 -1.46 8.58
CA THR A 93 0.69 -2.61 9.49
C THR A 93 2.16 -2.79 9.87
N ARG A 94 2.42 -3.34 11.07
CA ARG A 94 3.80 -3.66 11.49
C ARG A 94 4.39 -4.78 10.67
N THR A 95 3.69 -5.93 10.59
CA THR A 95 4.15 -7.11 9.87
C THR A 95 3.94 -6.93 8.37
N GLY A 96 4.94 -7.31 7.59
CA GLY A 96 4.88 -7.43 6.14
C GLY A 96 5.32 -8.82 5.71
N VAL A 97 5.01 -9.18 4.48
CA VAL A 97 5.47 -10.44 3.86
C VAL A 97 6.66 -10.13 2.96
N HIS A 98 7.80 -10.81 3.18
CA HIS A 98 9.03 -10.59 2.42
C HIS A 98 9.50 -11.89 1.79
N ILE A 99 9.30 -12.05 0.48
CA ILE A 99 9.74 -13.22 -0.30
C ILE A 99 11.13 -12.91 -0.84
N GLN A 100 12.18 -13.47 -0.21
CA GLN A 100 13.54 -13.04 -0.43
C GLN A 100 14.50 -14.16 -0.85
N GLY A 101 15.63 -13.79 -1.44
CA GLY A 101 16.79 -14.63 -1.68
C GLY A 101 16.50 -15.90 -2.46
N ALA A 102 16.91 -17.03 -1.91
CA ALA A 102 16.76 -18.35 -2.52
C ALA A 102 15.29 -18.78 -2.64
N ASP A 103 14.45 -18.40 -1.68
CA ASP A 103 13.01 -18.71 -1.72
C ASP A 103 12.32 -17.98 -2.86
N PHE A 104 12.60 -16.68 -3.05
CA PHE A 104 12.11 -15.94 -4.21
C PHE A 104 12.54 -16.62 -5.52
N MET A 105 13.83 -17.00 -5.66
CA MET A 105 14.33 -17.65 -6.86
C MET A 105 13.72 -19.03 -7.07
N SER A 106 13.47 -19.77 -6.01
CA SER A 106 12.86 -21.11 -6.07
C SER A 106 11.40 -21.02 -6.54
N VAL A 107 10.63 -20.10 -6.02
CA VAL A 107 9.24 -19.86 -6.44
C VAL A 107 9.19 -19.35 -7.88
N TRP A 108 10.05 -18.40 -8.24
CA TRP A 108 10.08 -17.83 -9.59
C TRP A 108 10.45 -18.86 -10.67
N LYS A 109 11.33 -19.79 -10.34
CA LYS A 109 11.72 -20.90 -11.23
C LYS A 109 10.75 -22.07 -11.22
N GLY A 110 9.70 -22.02 -10.44
CA GLY A 110 8.73 -23.11 -10.27
C GLY A 110 9.30 -24.35 -9.56
N ALA A 111 10.38 -24.18 -8.80
CA ALA A 111 10.98 -25.27 -8.02
C ALA A 111 10.27 -25.47 -6.67
N LYS A 112 9.53 -24.48 -6.20
CA LYS A 112 8.68 -24.52 -5.00
C LYS A 112 7.41 -23.74 -5.22
N GLU A 113 6.34 -24.17 -4.56
CA GLU A 113 5.14 -23.36 -4.41
C GLU A 113 5.29 -22.38 -3.23
N ILE A 114 4.71 -21.19 -3.34
CA ILE A 114 4.77 -20.19 -2.26
C ILE A 114 4.14 -20.70 -0.96
N THR A 115 3.19 -21.61 -1.05
CA THR A 115 2.51 -22.25 0.07
C THR A 115 3.39 -23.21 0.87
N GLU A 116 4.53 -23.62 0.32
CA GLU A 116 5.52 -24.47 1.03
C GLU A 116 6.40 -23.67 1.99
N LEU A 117 6.35 -22.33 1.92
CA LEU A 117 7.14 -21.43 2.74
C LEU A 117 6.34 -21.04 4.01
N SER A 118 6.38 -21.89 5.04
CA SER A 118 5.54 -21.74 6.23
C SER A 118 5.70 -20.40 6.96
N TYR A 119 6.90 -19.82 6.98
CA TYR A 119 7.15 -18.52 7.60
C TYR A 119 6.41 -17.38 6.87
N LEU A 120 6.21 -17.48 5.55
CA LEU A 120 5.41 -16.50 4.80
C LEU A 120 3.93 -16.60 5.16
N GLN A 121 3.43 -17.80 5.41
CA GLN A 121 2.04 -18.02 5.83
C GLN A 121 1.77 -17.36 7.18
N GLN A 122 2.66 -17.56 8.16
CA GLN A 122 2.52 -16.92 9.47
C GLN A 122 2.58 -15.39 9.35
N ASN A 123 3.54 -14.86 8.61
CA ASN A 123 3.66 -13.42 8.39
C ASN A 123 2.42 -12.85 7.67
N ALA A 124 1.87 -13.59 6.71
CA ALA A 124 0.65 -13.19 6.01
C ALA A 124 -0.56 -13.16 6.95
N THR A 125 -0.71 -14.17 7.82
CA THR A 125 -1.77 -14.21 8.83
C THR A 125 -1.66 -13.02 9.76
N ASP A 126 -0.50 -12.80 10.38
CA ASP A 126 -0.28 -11.68 11.31
C ASP A 126 -0.54 -10.31 10.64
N MET A 127 -0.10 -10.17 9.37
CA MET A 127 -0.32 -8.96 8.58
C MET A 127 -1.80 -8.73 8.30
N LEU A 128 -2.53 -9.77 7.89
CA LEU A 128 -3.95 -9.69 7.56
C LEU A 128 -4.80 -9.44 8.80
N ASP A 129 -4.51 -10.10 9.92
CA ASP A 129 -5.21 -9.88 11.18
C ASP A 129 -5.10 -8.42 11.63
N GLN A 130 -3.90 -7.85 11.57
CA GLN A 130 -3.70 -6.44 11.90
C GLN A 130 -4.38 -5.52 10.88
N LEU A 131 -4.31 -5.84 9.58
CA LEU A 131 -4.94 -5.04 8.53
C LEU A 131 -6.46 -4.99 8.73
N VAL A 132 -7.09 -6.13 8.99
CA VAL A 132 -8.55 -6.23 9.22
C VAL A 132 -8.94 -5.50 10.48
N TRP A 133 -8.17 -5.65 11.56
CA TRP A 133 -8.44 -4.92 12.81
C TRP A 133 -8.41 -3.39 12.60
N TRP A 134 -7.36 -2.89 11.93
CA TRP A 134 -7.26 -1.48 11.58
C TRP A 134 -8.37 -1.02 10.63
N ALA A 135 -8.71 -1.86 9.63
CA ALA A 135 -9.76 -1.52 8.66
C ALA A 135 -11.10 -1.30 9.36
N ASN A 136 -11.48 -2.20 10.25
CA ASN A 136 -12.72 -2.09 11.02
C ASN A 136 -12.71 -0.85 11.93
N ALA A 137 -11.64 -0.61 12.67
CA ALA A 137 -11.52 0.53 13.56
C ALA A 137 -11.58 1.87 12.81
N LEU A 138 -10.81 2.00 11.72
CA LEU A 138 -10.73 3.22 10.94
C LEU A 138 -12.02 3.45 10.11
N LYS A 139 -12.64 2.39 9.61
CA LYS A 139 -13.95 2.49 8.94
C LYS A 139 -15.01 3.04 9.90
N ALA A 140 -15.12 2.43 11.07
CA ALA A 140 -16.06 2.90 12.10
C ALA A 140 -15.82 4.37 12.51
N ALA A 141 -14.53 4.78 12.54
CA ALA A 141 -14.17 6.18 12.84
C ALA A 141 -14.55 7.15 11.69
N ARG A 142 -14.37 6.72 10.42
CA ARG A 142 -14.76 7.55 9.25
C ARG A 142 -16.26 7.71 9.10
N GLU A 143 -17.03 6.71 9.51
CA GLU A 143 -18.50 6.69 9.41
C GLU A 143 -19.20 7.45 10.57
N ARG A 144 -18.46 7.80 11.63
CA ARG A 144 -19.01 8.60 12.73
C ARG A 144 -19.22 10.05 12.26
N PRO A 145 -20.34 10.68 12.62
CA PRO A 145 -20.52 12.11 12.39
C PRO A 145 -19.35 12.87 13.04
N THR A 146 -18.74 13.78 12.29
CA THR A 146 -17.73 14.68 12.84
C THR A 146 -18.36 15.53 13.93
N VAL A 147 -18.11 15.22 15.19
CA VAL A 147 -18.38 16.19 16.27
C VAL A 147 -17.39 17.31 16.04
N SER A 148 -17.87 18.44 15.52
CA SER A 148 -17.08 19.66 15.48
C SER A 148 -16.57 19.91 16.91
N ALA A 149 -15.24 19.87 17.11
CA ALA A 149 -14.67 20.43 18.30
C ALA A 149 -15.06 21.92 18.28
N ALA A 150 -16.06 22.28 19.07
CA ALA A 150 -16.38 23.69 19.30
C ALA A 150 -15.08 24.34 19.80
N ALA A 151 -14.61 25.33 19.04
CA ALA A 151 -13.49 26.18 19.40
C ALA A 151 -13.82 26.99 20.66
#